data_cbe00b01e64003adc532956afcf0e98a
#
_entry.id   cbe00b01e64003adc532956afcf0e98a
#
_cell.length_a   1.000
_cell.length_b   1.000
_cell.length_c   1.000
_cell.angle_alpha   90.00
_cell.angle_beta   90.00
_cell.angle_gamma   90.00
#
_symmetry.space_group_name_H-M   'P 1'
#
loop_
_entity.id
_entity.type
_entity.pdbx_description
1 polymer ?
#
loop_
_entity_poly.entity_id
_entity_poly.type
_entity_poly.pdbx_seq_one_letter_code
_entity_poly.pdbx_strand_id
1 'polypeptide(L)'
;MPAASTVKVLISAALWCAVEQNELDAGRRLLAGEAPVPGGGGLLESLDRATALTLADLDILMLAVSDNAATNALIEIVGMTRVNDLAARLGLAHTVLRRKMMDVEAAERGDDNTTSAGDMAALMAELGRAEQIPVRACRRVLHGLGQSHHTDVIARHLWAPGRVVACKQGMLDTVLHDVALVEDGRSRVALAVLSSPPGAAEGLARLASRIHAAVTAP
;
A
#
# COMPACT_ATOMS: atom_id res chain seq x y z
N MET A 1 8.53 5.92 -11.89
CA MET A 1 7.30 5.56 -12.63
C MET A 1 6.08 5.91 -11.79
N PRO A 2 4.84 6.03 -12.35
CA PRO A 2 3.63 6.25 -11.55
C PRO A 2 3.50 5.17 -10.47
N ALA A 3 3.20 5.57 -9.23
CA ALA A 3 3.11 4.62 -8.12
C ALA A 3 1.81 3.81 -8.12
N ALA A 4 0.78 4.33 -8.76
CA ALA A 4 -0.58 3.81 -8.65
C ALA A 4 -0.95 3.58 -7.16
N SER A 5 -1.68 2.52 -6.84
CA SER A 5 -2.09 2.23 -5.46
C SER A 5 -1.00 1.61 -4.57
N THR A 6 0.23 1.37 -5.08
CA THR A 6 1.31 0.86 -4.21
C THR A 6 1.77 1.89 -3.18
N VAL A 7 1.63 3.20 -3.46
CA VAL A 7 1.94 4.28 -2.51
C VAL A 7 1.10 4.21 -1.22
N LYS A 8 -0.04 3.52 -1.23
CA LYS A 8 -0.90 3.32 -0.06
C LYS A 8 -0.20 2.57 1.07
N VAL A 9 0.79 1.74 0.75
CA VAL A 9 1.64 1.07 1.76
C VAL A 9 2.41 2.11 2.58
N LEU A 10 2.98 3.12 1.93
CA LEU A 10 3.71 4.19 2.62
C LEU A 10 2.76 5.09 3.44
N ILE A 11 1.56 5.38 2.92
CA ILE A 11 0.53 6.15 3.64
C ILE A 11 0.13 5.43 4.93
N SER A 12 -0.14 4.12 4.86
CA SER A 12 -0.43 3.28 6.03
C SER A 12 0.73 3.27 7.02
N ALA A 13 1.97 3.11 6.55
CA ALA A 13 3.14 3.15 7.42
C ALA A 13 3.26 4.50 8.15
N ALA A 14 3.04 5.61 7.46
CA ALA A 14 3.07 6.95 8.05
C ALA A 14 1.94 7.16 9.08
N LEU A 15 0.72 6.67 8.79
CA LEU A 15 -0.39 6.67 9.73
C LEU A 15 -0.01 5.96 11.04
N TRP A 16 0.45 4.72 10.95
CA TRP A 16 0.73 3.94 12.16
C TRP A 16 1.97 4.41 12.89
N CYS A 17 2.97 5.00 12.21
CA CYS A 17 4.07 5.71 12.86
C CYS A 17 3.55 6.87 13.73
N ALA A 18 2.64 7.70 13.18
CA ALA A 18 2.07 8.83 13.91
C ALA A 18 1.22 8.39 15.11
N VAL A 19 0.51 7.26 15.00
CA VAL A 19 -0.22 6.66 16.12
C VAL A 19 0.74 6.19 17.23
N GLU A 20 1.82 5.49 16.89
CA GLU A 20 2.81 5.02 17.86
C GLU A 20 3.56 6.19 18.54
N GLN A 21 3.65 7.33 17.88
CA GLN A 21 4.22 8.58 18.42
C GLN A 21 3.22 9.40 19.25
N ASN A 22 1.96 8.93 19.39
CA ASN A 22 0.86 9.63 20.03
C ASN A 22 0.49 10.98 19.37
N GLU A 23 0.80 11.14 18.09
CA GLU A 23 0.44 12.32 17.29
C GLU A 23 -0.96 12.18 16.67
N LEU A 24 -1.42 10.95 16.47
CA LEU A 24 -2.77 10.62 16.01
C LEU A 24 -3.41 9.59 16.96
N ASP A 25 -4.71 9.78 17.20
CA ASP A 25 -5.53 8.82 17.94
C ASP A 25 -6.12 7.79 16.97
N ALA A 26 -5.73 6.53 17.10
CA ALA A 26 -6.28 5.42 16.29
C ALA A 26 -7.79 5.24 16.46
N GLY A 27 -8.34 5.65 17.61
CA GLY A 27 -9.77 5.62 17.91
C GLY A 27 -10.56 6.79 17.31
N ARG A 28 -9.88 7.81 16.75
CA ARG A 28 -10.54 8.90 16.02
C ARG A 28 -11.46 8.34 14.97
N ARG A 29 -12.69 8.88 14.91
CA ARG A 29 -13.71 8.45 13.96
C ARG A 29 -13.97 9.54 12.92
N LEU A 30 -14.30 9.10 11.71
CA LEU A 30 -14.82 9.89 10.61
C LEU A 30 -16.15 9.26 10.17
N LEU A 31 -17.13 10.09 9.88
CA LEU A 31 -18.35 9.59 9.23
C LEU A 31 -18.09 9.32 7.74
N ALA A 32 -18.65 8.26 7.21
CA ALA A 32 -18.51 7.94 5.78
C ALA A 32 -18.93 9.12 4.88
N GLY A 33 -19.93 9.88 5.29
CA GLY A 33 -20.39 11.08 4.60
C GLY A 33 -19.46 12.30 4.66
N GLU A 34 -18.44 12.29 5.49
CA GLU A 34 -17.41 13.32 5.61
C GLU A 34 -16.15 12.99 4.78
N ALA A 35 -16.01 11.73 4.33
CA ALA A 35 -14.89 11.35 3.48
C ALA A 35 -14.97 12.02 2.11
N PRO A 36 -13.82 12.40 1.52
CA PRO A 36 -13.77 12.88 0.15
C PRO A 36 -14.37 11.85 -0.83
N VAL A 37 -15.11 12.32 -1.83
CA VAL A 37 -15.66 11.48 -2.90
C VAL A 37 -14.85 11.70 -4.17
N PRO A 38 -13.76 10.93 -4.40
CA PRO A 38 -12.85 11.19 -5.51
C PRO A 38 -13.39 10.71 -6.87
N GLY A 39 -14.52 10.01 -6.88
CA GLY A 39 -14.97 9.26 -8.05
C GLY A 39 -14.20 7.94 -8.25
N GLY A 40 -14.62 7.16 -9.24
CA GLY A 40 -14.01 5.85 -9.51
C GLY A 40 -14.60 4.70 -8.70
N GLY A 41 -15.56 4.99 -7.83
CA GLY A 41 -16.23 4.02 -6.99
C GLY A 41 -15.33 3.47 -5.86
N GLY A 42 -15.92 3.20 -4.73
CA GLY A 42 -15.23 2.60 -3.60
C GLY A 42 -16.24 2.02 -2.64
N LEU A 43 -15.79 1.14 -1.76
CA LEU A 43 -16.67 0.51 -0.77
C LEU A 43 -17.16 1.57 0.24
N LEU A 44 -16.28 2.52 0.62
CA LEU A 44 -16.62 3.59 1.55
C LEU A 44 -17.75 4.48 1.03
N GLU A 45 -17.75 4.80 -0.26
CA GLU A 45 -18.79 5.61 -0.92
C GLU A 45 -20.17 4.91 -0.93
N SER A 46 -20.19 3.59 -0.79
CA SER A 46 -21.40 2.75 -0.78
C SER A 46 -21.99 2.55 0.62
N LEU A 47 -21.28 2.94 1.68
CA LEU A 47 -21.76 2.83 3.05
C LEU A 47 -22.79 3.91 3.37
N ASP A 48 -23.62 3.66 4.40
CA ASP A 48 -24.47 4.70 4.97
C ASP A 48 -23.61 5.89 5.42
N ARG A 49 -23.99 7.10 5.04
CA ARG A 49 -23.25 8.34 5.32
C ARG A 49 -23.05 8.59 6.83
N ALA A 50 -23.94 8.05 7.69
CA ALA A 50 -23.83 8.12 9.14
C ALA A 50 -22.94 7.04 9.76
N THR A 51 -22.40 6.10 8.94
CA THR A 51 -21.47 5.09 9.42
C THR A 51 -20.18 5.73 9.93
N ALA A 52 -19.86 5.51 11.20
CA ALA A 52 -18.65 6.03 11.81
C ALA A 52 -17.52 4.98 11.71
N LEU A 53 -16.43 5.33 11.02
CA LEU A 53 -15.25 4.48 10.84
C LEU A 53 -14.08 5.03 11.65
N THR A 54 -13.30 4.14 12.24
CA THR A 54 -12.02 4.48 12.88
C THR A 54 -10.91 4.65 11.82
N LEU A 55 -9.77 5.21 12.21
CA LEU A 55 -8.59 5.26 11.33
C LEU A 55 -8.13 3.84 10.92
N ALA A 56 -8.31 2.85 11.80
CA ALA A 56 -8.02 1.45 11.49
C ALA A 56 -8.95 0.87 10.42
N ASP A 57 -10.26 1.19 10.47
CA ASP A 57 -11.22 0.76 9.45
C ASP A 57 -10.91 1.38 8.09
N LEU A 58 -10.57 2.67 8.06
CA LEU A 58 -10.15 3.36 6.83
C LEU A 58 -8.86 2.78 6.26
N ASP A 59 -7.89 2.43 7.11
CA ASP A 59 -6.63 1.78 6.69
C ASP A 59 -6.89 0.41 6.06
N ILE A 60 -7.77 -0.40 6.66
CA ILE A 60 -8.18 -1.69 6.07
C ILE A 60 -8.87 -1.50 4.71
N LEU A 61 -9.80 -0.55 4.58
CA LEU A 61 -10.43 -0.25 3.28
C LEU A 61 -9.39 0.19 2.24
N MET A 62 -8.43 1.04 2.62
CA MET A 62 -7.35 1.48 1.75
C MET A 62 -6.45 0.33 1.29
N LEU A 63 -6.06 -0.57 2.19
CA LEU A 63 -5.11 -1.64 1.88
C LEU A 63 -5.79 -2.87 1.25
N ALA A 64 -6.91 -3.35 1.80
CA ALA A 64 -7.54 -4.59 1.38
C ALA A 64 -8.26 -4.47 0.03
N VAL A 65 -9.06 -3.44 -0.15
CA VAL A 65 -9.85 -3.22 -1.38
C VAL A 65 -9.39 -2.00 -2.19
N SER A 66 -8.29 -1.39 -1.78
CA SER A 66 -7.71 -0.22 -2.49
C SER A 66 -8.65 0.99 -2.57
N ASP A 67 -9.52 1.19 -1.58
CA ASP A 67 -10.52 2.26 -1.56
C ASP A 67 -9.87 3.65 -1.66
N ASN A 68 -10.28 4.44 -2.66
CA ASN A 68 -9.70 5.77 -2.91
C ASN A 68 -10.26 6.85 -1.99
N ALA A 69 -11.53 6.74 -1.57
CA ALA A 69 -12.14 7.68 -0.63
C ALA A 69 -11.50 7.54 0.76
N ALA A 70 -11.34 6.30 1.24
CA ALA A 70 -10.62 6.01 2.48
C ALA A 70 -9.16 6.48 2.41
N THR A 71 -8.50 6.29 1.26
CA THR A 71 -7.13 6.77 1.05
C THR A 71 -7.05 8.29 1.16
N ASN A 72 -7.94 9.02 0.49
CA ASN A 72 -7.94 10.48 0.51
C ASN A 72 -8.27 11.05 1.89
N ALA A 73 -9.19 10.41 2.63
CA ALA A 73 -9.46 10.75 4.02
C ALA A 73 -8.21 10.57 4.90
N LEU A 74 -7.48 9.47 4.73
CA LEU A 74 -6.23 9.24 5.47
C LEU A 74 -5.12 10.21 5.05
N ILE A 75 -5.01 10.58 3.77
CA ILE A 75 -4.06 11.61 3.31
C ILE A 75 -4.35 12.97 3.98
N GLU A 76 -5.62 13.34 4.13
CA GLU A 76 -5.99 14.58 4.83
C GLU A 76 -5.64 14.55 6.32
N ILE A 77 -5.81 13.41 6.97
CA ILE A 77 -5.55 13.25 8.41
C ILE A 77 -4.05 13.14 8.69
N VAL A 78 -3.32 12.36 7.90
CA VAL A 78 -1.87 12.11 8.08
C VAL A 78 -1.05 13.29 7.56
N GLY A 79 -1.44 13.86 6.43
CA GLY A 79 -0.71 14.90 5.70
C GLY A 79 0.34 14.33 4.76
N MET A 80 0.41 14.86 3.53
CA MET A 80 1.40 14.42 2.52
C MET A 80 2.84 14.64 2.98
N THR A 81 3.11 15.72 3.72
CA THR A 81 4.44 16.02 4.26
C THR A 81 4.95 14.88 5.13
N ARG A 82 4.14 14.40 6.09
CA ARG A 82 4.54 13.29 6.97
C ARG A 82 4.81 11.99 6.18
N VAL A 83 4.01 11.71 5.15
CA VAL A 83 4.23 10.56 4.26
C VAL A 83 5.57 10.68 3.54
N ASN A 84 5.88 11.85 2.98
CA ASN A 84 7.13 12.10 2.26
C ASN A 84 8.34 12.15 3.19
N ASP A 85 8.20 12.68 4.40
CA ASP A 85 9.26 12.66 5.43
C ASP A 85 9.61 11.23 5.83
N LEU A 86 8.62 10.34 5.92
CA LEU A 86 8.87 8.92 6.15
C LEU A 86 9.61 8.29 4.97
N ALA A 87 9.22 8.59 3.72
CA ALA A 87 9.93 8.12 2.53
C ALA A 87 11.41 8.56 2.55
N ALA A 88 11.66 9.84 2.84
CA ALA A 88 13.01 10.38 2.92
C ALA A 88 13.84 9.71 4.02
N ARG A 89 13.26 9.52 5.22
CA ARG A 89 13.92 8.84 6.34
C ARG A 89 14.27 7.39 6.02
N LEU A 90 13.43 6.70 5.27
CA LEU A 90 13.67 5.30 4.84
C LEU A 90 14.58 5.21 3.59
N GLY A 91 15.04 6.33 3.03
CA GLY A 91 15.88 6.35 1.83
C GLY A 91 15.15 5.99 0.54
N LEU A 92 13.82 6.13 0.48
CA LEU A 92 12.99 5.84 -0.69
C LEU A 92 13.07 7.00 -1.70
N ALA A 93 14.20 7.12 -2.40
CA ALA A 93 14.54 8.30 -3.18
C ALA A 93 13.62 8.61 -4.38
N HIS A 94 12.90 7.61 -4.86
CA HIS A 94 11.98 7.72 -6.02
C HIS A 94 10.50 7.67 -5.64
N THR A 95 10.19 7.56 -4.34
CA THR A 95 8.81 7.43 -3.84
C THR A 95 8.35 8.75 -3.25
N VAL A 96 7.37 9.37 -3.92
CA VAL A 96 6.82 10.68 -3.50
C VAL A 96 5.31 10.69 -3.67
N LEU A 97 4.61 11.14 -2.65
CA LEU A 97 3.17 11.44 -2.67
C LEU A 97 2.96 12.92 -2.97
N ARG A 98 2.44 13.26 -4.17
CA ARG A 98 2.23 14.66 -4.62
C ARG A 98 0.77 15.03 -4.73
N ARG A 99 -0.12 14.05 -4.93
CA ARG A 99 -1.55 14.30 -5.15
C ARG A 99 -2.43 13.27 -4.44
N LYS A 100 -3.69 13.63 -4.24
CA LYS A 100 -4.74 12.70 -3.81
C LYS A 100 -5.02 11.65 -4.89
N MET A 101 -5.71 10.59 -4.51
CA MET A 101 -6.20 9.59 -5.45
C MET A 101 -7.27 10.21 -6.37
N MET A 102 -7.27 9.82 -7.64
CA MET A 102 -8.18 10.30 -8.68
C MET A 102 -8.09 11.80 -9.02
N ASP A 103 -7.09 12.51 -8.55
CA ASP A 103 -6.78 13.88 -8.98
C ASP A 103 -6.06 13.83 -10.34
N VAL A 104 -6.85 13.67 -11.39
CA VAL A 104 -6.36 13.52 -12.78
C VAL A 104 -5.67 14.81 -13.25
N GLU A 105 -6.24 15.97 -12.89
CA GLU A 105 -5.68 17.27 -13.27
C GLU A 105 -4.27 17.49 -12.71
N ALA A 106 -4.01 17.08 -11.46
CA ALA A 106 -2.68 17.16 -10.90
C ALA A 106 -1.70 16.22 -11.65
N ALA A 107 -2.14 15.00 -11.99
CA ALA A 107 -1.33 14.06 -12.76
C ALA A 107 -0.97 14.61 -14.15
N GLU A 108 -1.92 15.24 -14.86
CA GLU A 108 -1.71 15.85 -16.17
C GLU A 108 -0.73 17.04 -16.12
N ARG A 109 -0.68 17.76 -15.00
CA ARG A 109 0.32 18.82 -14.76
C ARG A 109 1.71 18.27 -14.40
N GLY A 110 1.88 16.96 -14.27
CA GLY A 110 3.13 16.31 -13.87
C GLY A 110 3.29 16.10 -12.36
N ASP A 111 2.30 16.49 -11.55
CA ASP A 111 2.27 16.28 -10.10
C ASP A 111 1.80 14.86 -9.76
N ASP A 112 2.39 13.84 -10.37
CA ASP A 112 1.96 12.45 -10.15
C ASP A 112 2.68 11.81 -8.95
N ASN A 113 2.01 10.85 -8.31
CA ASN A 113 2.60 9.99 -7.30
C ASN A 113 3.58 9.03 -7.96
N THR A 114 4.82 9.01 -7.51
CA THR A 114 5.89 8.21 -8.12
C THR A 114 6.47 7.19 -7.18
N THR A 115 7.06 6.12 -7.74
CA THR A 115 7.83 5.12 -7.01
C THR A 115 8.81 4.37 -7.92
N SER A 116 9.58 3.44 -7.32
CA SER A 116 10.43 2.47 -8.00
C SER A 116 10.28 1.07 -7.39
N ALA A 117 10.64 0.03 -8.14
CA ALA A 117 10.64 -1.33 -7.63
C ALA A 117 11.60 -1.49 -6.43
N GLY A 118 12.76 -0.82 -6.49
CA GLY A 118 13.74 -0.81 -5.41
C GLY A 118 13.17 -0.21 -4.12
N ASP A 119 12.52 0.97 -4.22
CA ASP A 119 11.92 1.64 -3.06
C ASP A 119 10.81 0.80 -2.44
N MET A 120 9.93 0.22 -3.28
CA MET A 120 8.84 -0.62 -2.77
C MET A 120 9.35 -1.90 -2.13
N ALA A 121 10.35 -2.56 -2.70
CA ALA A 121 10.99 -3.72 -2.08
C ALA A 121 11.67 -3.35 -0.76
N ALA A 122 12.33 -2.19 -0.69
CA ALA A 122 12.95 -1.67 0.54
C ALA A 122 11.89 -1.39 1.62
N LEU A 123 10.75 -0.76 1.27
CA LEU A 123 9.65 -0.51 2.20
C LEU A 123 9.06 -1.82 2.73
N MET A 124 8.80 -2.79 1.84
CA MET A 124 8.27 -4.10 2.26
C MET A 124 9.27 -4.87 3.14
N ALA A 125 10.57 -4.77 2.84
CA ALA A 125 11.62 -5.35 3.66
C ALA A 125 11.69 -4.68 5.04
N GLU A 126 11.56 -3.36 5.12
CA GLU A 126 11.51 -2.62 6.39
C GLU A 126 10.30 -3.04 7.23
N LEU A 127 9.12 -3.19 6.63
CA LEU A 127 7.93 -3.70 7.32
C LEU A 127 8.17 -5.11 7.90
N GLY A 128 8.97 -5.93 7.22
CA GLY A 128 9.37 -7.25 7.69
C GLY A 128 10.40 -7.21 8.83
N ARG A 129 11.38 -6.29 8.79
CA ARG A 129 12.47 -6.19 9.77
C ARG A 129 12.10 -5.34 10.99
N ALA A 130 11.30 -4.29 10.78
CA ALA A 130 10.91 -3.32 11.80
C ALA A 130 12.14 -2.66 12.51
N GLU A 131 13.10 -2.21 11.69
CA GLU A 131 14.34 -1.57 12.18
C GLU A 131 14.17 -0.05 12.38
N GLN A 132 13.45 0.60 11.46
CA GLN A 132 13.23 2.06 11.46
C GLN A 132 11.76 2.44 11.72
N ILE A 133 10.83 1.54 11.39
CA ILE A 133 9.39 1.68 11.67
C ILE A 133 9.07 0.91 12.94
N PRO A 134 8.30 1.48 13.89
CA PRO A 134 7.90 0.78 15.11
C PRO A 134 7.24 -0.59 14.81
N VAL A 135 7.62 -1.63 15.57
CA VAL A 135 7.12 -3.02 15.36
C VAL A 135 5.60 -3.09 15.33
N ARG A 136 4.90 -2.32 16.16
CA ARG A 136 3.43 -2.30 16.18
C ARG A 136 2.87 -1.68 14.90
N ALA A 137 3.49 -0.61 14.39
CA ALA A 137 3.11 -0.01 13.12
C ALA A 137 3.29 -1.01 11.97
N CYS A 138 4.45 -1.67 11.89
CA CYS A 138 4.69 -2.72 10.89
C CYS A 138 3.63 -3.81 10.92
N ARG A 139 3.27 -4.31 12.11
CA ARG A 139 2.23 -5.35 12.27
C ARG A 139 0.86 -4.88 11.77
N ARG A 140 0.49 -3.62 12.01
CA ARG A 140 -0.77 -3.04 11.52
C ARG A 140 -0.80 -2.99 10.00
N VAL A 141 0.26 -2.45 9.38
CA VAL A 141 0.37 -2.40 7.92
C VAL A 141 0.30 -3.81 7.31
N LEU A 142 1.13 -4.74 7.81
CA LEU A 142 1.16 -6.12 7.31
C LEU A 142 -0.17 -6.85 7.52
N HIS A 143 -0.89 -6.57 8.61
CA HIS A 143 -2.23 -7.10 8.82
C HIS A 143 -3.18 -6.63 7.72
N GLY A 144 -3.23 -5.33 7.42
CA GLY A 144 -4.08 -4.78 6.35
C GLY A 144 -3.71 -5.33 4.96
N LEU A 145 -2.41 -5.43 4.65
CA LEU A 145 -1.93 -6.03 3.41
C LEU A 145 -2.27 -7.52 3.28
N GLY A 146 -2.30 -8.25 4.39
CA GLY A 146 -2.72 -9.66 4.45
C GLY A 146 -4.21 -9.88 4.17
N GLN A 147 -5.03 -8.82 4.23
CA GLN A 147 -6.45 -8.83 3.86
C GLN A 147 -6.69 -8.46 2.40
N SER A 148 -5.66 -8.32 1.57
CA SER A 148 -5.80 -7.90 0.18
C SER A 148 -6.74 -8.82 -0.62
N HIS A 149 -7.67 -8.20 -1.33
CA HIS A 149 -8.57 -8.86 -2.28
C HIS A 149 -7.95 -8.92 -3.70
N HIS A 150 -6.85 -8.21 -3.93
CA HIS A 150 -6.12 -8.21 -5.20
C HIS A 150 -4.95 -9.20 -5.12
N THR A 151 -5.19 -10.45 -5.53
CA THR A 151 -4.26 -11.58 -5.34
C THR A 151 -3.79 -12.22 -6.65
N ASP A 152 -4.01 -11.56 -7.78
CA ASP A 152 -3.86 -12.10 -9.13
C ASP A 152 -2.45 -11.90 -9.73
N VAL A 153 -1.53 -11.25 -9.00
CA VAL A 153 -0.12 -11.11 -9.41
C VAL A 153 0.79 -11.89 -8.45
N ILE A 154 1.38 -11.25 -7.43
CA ILE A 154 2.38 -11.94 -6.57
C ILE A 154 1.75 -13.11 -5.80
N ALA A 155 0.59 -12.90 -5.18
CA ALA A 155 -0.05 -13.93 -4.38
C ALA A 155 -0.54 -15.13 -5.21
N ARG A 156 -0.82 -14.95 -6.51
CA ARG A 156 -1.40 -15.98 -7.40
C ARG A 156 -0.65 -17.31 -7.37
N HIS A 157 0.68 -17.28 -7.41
CA HIS A 157 1.52 -18.48 -7.41
C HIS A 157 2.34 -18.66 -6.12
N LEU A 158 2.27 -17.71 -5.19
CA LEU A 158 3.00 -17.78 -3.94
C LEU A 158 2.12 -18.13 -2.74
N TRP A 159 0.80 -18.05 -2.89
CA TRP A 159 -0.09 -18.50 -1.83
C TRP A 159 0.03 -20.02 -1.63
N ALA A 160 0.22 -20.46 -0.39
CA ALA A 160 0.26 -21.87 0.00
C ALA A 160 -0.12 -22.00 1.48
N PRO A 161 -0.62 -23.16 1.94
CA PRO A 161 -0.88 -23.40 3.35
C PRO A 161 0.37 -23.12 4.21
N GLY A 162 0.21 -22.34 5.26
CA GLY A 162 1.30 -21.93 6.16
C GLY A 162 2.19 -20.79 5.64
N ARG A 163 1.89 -20.24 4.45
CA ARG A 163 2.57 -19.06 3.91
C ARG A 163 1.67 -17.84 4.02
N VAL A 164 2.21 -16.75 4.52
CA VAL A 164 1.56 -15.44 4.55
C VAL A 164 2.06 -14.64 3.36
N VAL A 165 1.13 -14.06 2.60
CA VAL A 165 1.43 -13.11 1.50
C VAL A 165 0.69 -11.82 1.81
N ALA A 166 1.43 -10.83 2.31
CA ALA A 166 0.92 -9.49 2.56
C ALA A 166 1.23 -8.62 1.32
N CYS A 167 0.23 -8.31 0.50
CA CYS A 167 0.46 -7.68 -0.80
C CYS A 167 -0.40 -6.45 -1.06
N LYS A 168 0.07 -5.58 -1.97
CA LYS A 168 -0.67 -4.42 -2.47
C LYS A 168 -0.47 -4.25 -3.97
N GLN A 169 -1.53 -4.47 -4.71
CA GLN A 169 -1.56 -4.19 -6.13
C GLN A 169 -1.79 -2.69 -6.41
N GLY A 170 -1.19 -2.22 -7.50
CA GLY A 170 -1.42 -0.89 -8.08
C GLY A 170 -1.67 -0.99 -9.57
N MET A 171 -2.77 -0.42 -10.05
CA MET A 171 -3.16 -0.48 -11.45
C MET A 171 -3.64 0.88 -11.94
N LEU A 172 -3.19 1.26 -13.12
CA LEU A 172 -3.69 2.32 -13.99
C LEU A 172 -3.70 1.77 -15.42
N ASP A 173 -4.28 2.51 -16.37
CA ASP A 173 -4.28 2.11 -17.79
C ASP A 173 -2.85 1.90 -18.33
N THR A 174 -1.85 2.57 -17.74
CA THR A 174 -0.45 2.58 -18.19
C THR A 174 0.47 1.67 -17.37
N VAL A 175 0.02 1.14 -16.24
CA VAL A 175 0.86 0.35 -15.33
C VAL A 175 0.09 -0.76 -14.61
N LEU A 176 0.79 -1.86 -14.33
CA LEU A 176 0.35 -2.91 -13.40
C LEU A 176 1.50 -3.23 -12.45
N HIS A 177 1.27 -3.04 -11.18
CA HIS A 177 2.25 -3.23 -10.11
C HIS A 177 1.72 -4.18 -9.05
N ASP A 178 2.62 -4.90 -8.39
CA ASP A 178 2.32 -5.57 -7.14
C ASP A 178 3.56 -5.59 -6.25
N VAL A 179 3.37 -5.40 -4.95
CA VAL A 179 4.41 -5.43 -3.94
C VAL A 179 3.96 -6.32 -2.80
N ALA A 180 4.86 -7.13 -2.25
CA ALA A 180 4.50 -8.08 -1.21
C ALA A 180 5.63 -8.36 -0.23
N LEU A 181 5.25 -8.74 0.99
CA LEU A 181 6.07 -9.50 1.91
C LEU A 181 5.52 -10.93 1.95
N VAL A 182 6.39 -11.90 1.62
CA VAL A 182 6.06 -13.33 1.62
C VAL A 182 6.81 -14.00 2.76
N GLU A 183 6.09 -14.66 3.65
CA GLU A 183 6.66 -15.32 4.83
C GLU A 183 6.13 -16.75 4.94
N ASP A 184 7.01 -17.74 5.15
CA ASP A 184 6.67 -19.16 5.27
C ASP A 184 7.26 -19.84 6.52
N GLY A 185 7.69 -19.08 7.50
CA GLY A 185 8.32 -19.56 8.72
C GLY A 185 9.80 -19.95 8.58
N ARG A 186 10.33 -20.07 7.35
CA ARG A 186 11.74 -20.31 7.04
C ARG A 186 12.41 -19.08 6.43
N SER A 187 11.68 -18.40 5.60
CA SER A 187 12.15 -17.22 4.86
C SER A 187 11.13 -16.09 4.96
N ARG A 188 11.64 -14.87 4.83
CA ARG A 188 10.85 -13.67 4.69
C ARG A 188 11.41 -12.88 3.51
N VAL A 189 10.63 -12.79 2.45
CA VAL A 189 11.06 -12.20 1.17
C VAL A 189 10.18 -11.01 0.82
N ALA A 190 10.80 -9.84 0.64
CA ALA A 190 10.15 -8.66 0.09
C ALA A 190 10.28 -8.67 -1.43
N LEU A 191 9.15 -8.52 -2.12
CA LEU A 191 9.07 -8.52 -3.58
C LEU A 191 8.36 -7.27 -4.07
N ALA A 192 8.85 -6.73 -5.19
CA ALA A 192 8.18 -5.68 -5.94
C ALA A 192 8.29 -5.97 -7.44
N VAL A 193 7.14 -6.07 -8.10
CA VAL A 193 7.06 -6.25 -9.55
C VAL A 193 6.27 -5.08 -10.12
N LEU A 194 6.95 -4.22 -10.88
CA LEU A 194 6.39 -3.02 -11.46
C LEU A 194 6.51 -3.10 -12.99
N SER A 195 5.41 -2.88 -13.71
CA SER A 195 5.34 -2.98 -15.17
C SER A 195 4.75 -1.73 -15.79
N SER A 196 5.40 -1.23 -16.85
CA SER A 196 4.89 -0.16 -17.73
C SER A 196 5.46 -0.41 -19.15
N PRO A 197 4.62 -0.63 -20.16
CA PRO A 197 3.16 -0.72 -20.11
C PRO A 197 2.69 -1.88 -19.22
N PRO A 198 1.39 -1.97 -18.87
CA PRO A 198 0.89 -3.04 -18.01
C PRO A 198 1.17 -4.39 -18.67
N GLY A 199 1.89 -5.26 -17.97
CA GLY A 199 2.09 -6.65 -18.37
C GLY A 199 0.84 -7.49 -18.12
N ALA A 200 0.75 -8.67 -18.74
CA ALA A 200 -0.28 -9.63 -18.36
C ALA A 200 -0.06 -10.10 -16.91
N ALA A 201 -1.08 -10.05 -16.08
CA ALA A 201 -1.01 -10.42 -14.66
C ALA A 201 -0.35 -11.80 -14.45
N GLU A 202 -0.71 -12.79 -15.27
CA GLU A 202 -0.10 -14.13 -15.24
C GLU A 202 1.41 -14.11 -15.52
N GLY A 203 1.88 -13.30 -16.47
CA GLY A 203 3.31 -13.16 -16.76
C GLY A 203 4.08 -12.58 -15.59
N LEU A 204 3.53 -11.55 -14.94
CA LEU A 204 4.09 -10.93 -13.74
C LEU A 204 4.06 -11.90 -12.55
N ALA A 205 2.98 -12.67 -12.39
CA ALA A 205 2.85 -13.69 -11.35
C ALA A 205 3.92 -14.78 -11.47
N ARG A 206 4.15 -15.28 -12.69
CA ARG A 206 5.23 -16.25 -12.96
C ARG A 206 6.61 -15.67 -12.71
N LEU A 207 6.85 -14.42 -13.09
CA LEU A 207 8.10 -13.72 -12.80
C LEU A 207 8.34 -13.62 -11.30
N ALA A 208 7.34 -13.17 -10.52
CA ALA A 208 7.42 -13.08 -9.06
C ALA A 208 7.73 -14.44 -8.42
N SER A 209 7.06 -15.50 -8.86
CA SER A 209 7.31 -16.87 -8.38
C SER A 209 8.73 -17.34 -8.67
N ARG A 210 9.27 -17.06 -9.87
CA ARG A 210 10.66 -17.41 -10.23
C ARG A 210 11.68 -16.62 -9.41
N ILE A 211 11.45 -15.32 -9.18
CA ILE A 211 12.32 -14.50 -8.34
C ILE A 211 12.31 -15.05 -6.90
N HIS A 212 11.11 -15.30 -6.34
CA HIS A 212 10.99 -15.87 -5.00
C HIS A 212 11.77 -17.20 -4.88
N ALA A 213 11.58 -18.12 -5.83
CA ALA A 213 12.29 -19.40 -5.83
C ALA A 213 13.81 -19.22 -5.90
N ALA A 214 14.31 -18.27 -6.71
CA ALA A 214 15.73 -18.02 -6.85
C ALA A 214 16.39 -17.47 -5.57
N VAL A 215 15.67 -16.62 -4.80
CA VAL A 215 16.21 -16.02 -3.57
C VAL A 215 16.00 -16.89 -2.32
N THR A 216 15.15 -17.93 -2.41
CA THR A 216 14.91 -18.89 -1.32
C THR A 216 15.55 -20.26 -1.57
N ALA A 217 16.21 -20.43 -2.71
CA ALA A 217 16.99 -21.63 -2.99
C ALA A 217 18.08 -21.83 -1.92
N PRO A 218 18.33 -23.07 -1.46
CA PRO A 218 19.33 -23.39 -0.47
C PRO A 218 20.77 -23.13 -0.98
#